data_5a6c0731ea109c4800da0b6cfe5d10aa
#
_entry.id   5a6c0731ea109c4800da0b6cfe5d10aa
#
_cell.length_a   1.000
_cell.length_b   1.000
_cell.length_c   1.000
_cell.angle_alpha   90.00
_cell.angle_beta   90.00
_cell.angle_gamma   90.00
#
_symmetry.space_group_name_H-M   'P 1'
#
loop_
_entity.id
_entity.type
_entity.pdbx_description
1 polymer ?
#
loop_
_entity_poly.entity_id
_entity_poly.type
_entity_poly.pdbx_seq_one_letter_code
_entity_poly.pdbx_strand_id
1 'polypeptide(L)'
;MTEVRVLVVDDQVAYRRALAAVVAETDGFVLVAEATTGEESLAAAGDVHPDLVLMDVNLPGISGIDAARELSSPADGPVVVLLSTYDEDEFELEGCGASAYVAKAAFGPDRLSEVWSATTR
;
A
#
# COMPACT_ATOMS: atom_id res chain seq x y z
N MET A 1 -4.74 -22.05 -4.89
CA MET A 1 -3.82 -20.91 -4.88
C MET A 1 -4.33 -19.85 -3.94
N THR A 2 -3.43 -19.27 -3.19
CA THR A 2 -3.78 -18.24 -2.20
C THR A 2 -3.77 -16.87 -2.88
N GLU A 3 -4.87 -16.14 -2.77
CA GLU A 3 -4.91 -14.77 -3.27
C GLU A 3 -4.10 -13.84 -2.35
N VAL A 4 -3.50 -12.81 -2.95
CA VAL A 4 -2.83 -11.76 -2.19
C VAL A 4 -3.89 -10.82 -1.63
N ARG A 5 -3.94 -10.70 -0.32
CA ARG A 5 -4.94 -9.91 0.39
C ARG A 5 -4.42 -8.47 0.54
N VAL A 6 -5.18 -7.51 0.02
CA VAL A 6 -4.71 -6.13 -0.13
C VAL A 6 -5.53 -5.17 0.73
N LEU A 7 -4.84 -4.31 1.46
CA LEU A 7 -5.41 -3.16 2.14
C LEU A 7 -5.03 -1.90 1.33
N VAL A 8 -6.01 -1.08 0.98
CA VAL A 8 -5.81 0.18 0.26
C VAL A 8 -6.00 1.34 1.22
N VAL A 9 -5.05 2.27 1.26
CA VAL A 9 -5.07 3.43 2.16
C VAL A 9 -4.89 4.72 1.36
N ASP A 10 -5.92 5.53 1.28
CA ASP A 10 -5.89 6.83 0.60
C ASP A 10 -7.07 7.66 1.11
N ASP A 11 -6.84 8.94 1.42
CA ASP A 11 -7.89 9.80 1.94
C ASP A 11 -8.80 10.37 0.84
N GLN A 12 -8.39 10.27 -0.42
CA GLN A 12 -9.18 10.74 -1.55
C GLN A 12 -10.07 9.63 -2.09
N VAL A 13 -11.37 9.81 -2.02
CA VAL A 13 -12.36 8.79 -2.42
C VAL A 13 -12.14 8.33 -3.85
N ALA A 14 -11.95 9.28 -4.78
CA ALA A 14 -11.79 8.95 -6.19
C ALA A 14 -10.56 8.08 -6.43
N TYR A 15 -9.44 8.42 -5.79
CA TYR A 15 -8.22 7.66 -5.98
C TYR A 15 -8.29 6.30 -5.28
N ARG A 16 -8.89 6.25 -4.10
CA ARG A 16 -9.09 4.98 -3.39
C ARG A 16 -9.93 4.02 -4.22
N ARG A 17 -10.97 4.53 -4.89
CA ARG A 17 -11.78 3.71 -5.81
C ARG A 17 -10.96 3.23 -7.00
N ALA A 18 -10.07 4.07 -7.52
CA ALA A 18 -9.18 3.69 -8.62
C ALA A 18 -8.24 2.57 -8.21
N LEU A 19 -7.66 2.66 -7.00
CA LEU A 19 -6.81 1.59 -6.46
C LEU A 19 -7.58 0.29 -6.26
N ALA A 20 -8.80 0.39 -5.73
CA ALA A 20 -9.66 -0.79 -5.56
C ALA A 20 -9.94 -1.47 -6.89
N ALA A 21 -10.20 -0.69 -7.94
CA ALA A 21 -10.41 -1.22 -9.29
C ALA A 21 -9.16 -1.91 -9.83
N VAL A 22 -7.99 -1.33 -9.60
CA VAL A 22 -6.72 -1.94 -10.02
C VAL A 22 -6.55 -3.31 -9.35
N VAL A 23 -6.82 -3.41 -8.05
CA VAL A 23 -6.74 -4.68 -7.33
C VAL A 23 -7.73 -5.69 -7.91
N ALA A 24 -8.98 -5.27 -8.14
CA ALA A 24 -10.02 -6.15 -8.67
C ALA A 24 -9.69 -6.66 -10.07
N GLU A 25 -8.98 -5.86 -10.88
CA GLU A 25 -8.60 -6.21 -12.25
C GLU A 25 -7.32 -7.02 -12.34
N THR A 26 -6.61 -7.22 -11.23
CA THR A 26 -5.33 -7.93 -11.21
C THR A 26 -5.55 -9.35 -10.70
N ASP A 27 -5.30 -10.33 -11.54
CA ASP A 27 -5.47 -11.75 -11.18
C ASP A 27 -4.58 -12.10 -9.98
N GLY A 28 -5.17 -12.81 -9.04
CA GLY A 28 -4.46 -13.28 -7.85
C GLY A 28 -4.46 -12.29 -6.69
N PHE A 29 -5.14 -11.15 -6.81
CA PHE A 29 -5.24 -10.14 -5.77
C PHE A 29 -6.69 -9.92 -5.37
N VAL A 30 -6.91 -9.69 -4.08
CA VAL A 30 -8.27 -9.43 -3.55
C VAL A 30 -8.20 -8.28 -2.55
N LEU A 31 -9.14 -7.35 -2.67
CA LEU A 31 -9.26 -6.25 -1.72
C LEU A 31 -9.97 -6.73 -0.46
N VAL A 32 -9.32 -6.60 0.69
CA VAL A 32 -9.91 -7.06 1.96
C VAL A 32 -10.33 -5.91 2.87
N ALA A 33 -9.77 -4.72 2.69
CA ALA A 33 -10.15 -3.54 3.48
C ALA A 33 -9.67 -2.27 2.83
N GLU A 34 -10.26 -1.14 3.26
CA GLU A 34 -9.85 0.20 2.86
C GLU A 34 -9.71 1.06 4.11
N ALA A 35 -8.79 2.02 4.08
CA ALA A 35 -8.61 2.99 5.15
C ALA A 35 -8.38 4.37 4.55
N THR A 36 -8.67 5.41 5.33
CA THR A 36 -8.56 6.80 4.86
C THR A 36 -7.47 7.58 5.58
N THR A 37 -6.90 7.03 6.65
CA THR A 37 -5.82 7.66 7.41
C THR A 37 -4.76 6.64 7.75
N GLY A 38 -3.57 7.13 8.15
CA GLY A 38 -2.51 6.24 8.62
C GLY A 38 -2.93 5.45 9.85
N GLU A 39 -3.61 6.10 10.78
CA GLU A 39 -4.11 5.45 12.00
C GLU A 39 -5.11 4.34 11.69
N GLU A 40 -6.04 4.62 10.77
CA GLU A 40 -7.00 3.60 10.31
C GLU A 40 -6.30 2.42 9.66
N SER A 41 -5.20 2.68 8.94
CA SER A 41 -4.45 1.61 8.29
C SER A 41 -3.86 0.64 9.31
N LEU A 42 -3.36 1.17 10.42
CA LEU A 42 -2.81 0.34 11.49
C LEU A 42 -3.88 -0.53 12.12
N ALA A 43 -5.05 0.05 12.41
CA ALA A 43 -6.18 -0.69 12.97
C ALA A 43 -6.69 -1.76 11.99
N ALA A 44 -6.86 -1.40 10.72
CA ALA A 44 -7.34 -2.33 9.71
C ALA A 44 -6.36 -3.48 9.50
N ALA A 45 -5.06 -3.19 9.47
CA ALA A 45 -4.05 -4.24 9.33
C ALA A 45 -4.07 -5.21 10.50
N GLY A 46 -4.32 -4.71 11.71
CA GLY A 46 -4.47 -5.57 12.88
C GLY A 46 -5.69 -6.48 12.81
N ASP A 47 -6.76 -6.01 12.16
CA ASP A 47 -8.00 -6.77 12.03
C ASP A 47 -7.95 -7.80 10.90
N VAL A 48 -7.44 -7.41 9.72
CA VAL A 48 -7.55 -8.27 8.53
C VAL A 48 -6.25 -8.97 8.15
N HIS A 49 -5.13 -8.59 8.73
CA HIS A 49 -3.81 -9.17 8.44
C HIS A 49 -3.54 -9.25 6.93
N PRO A 50 -3.43 -8.10 6.25
CA PRO A 50 -3.22 -8.11 4.81
C PRO A 50 -1.83 -8.63 4.45
N ASP A 51 -1.69 -9.13 3.23
CA ASP A 51 -0.38 -9.50 2.68
C ASP A 51 0.32 -8.30 2.10
N LEU A 52 -0.44 -7.34 1.59
CA LEU A 52 0.06 -6.16 0.88
C LEU A 52 -0.75 -4.94 1.29
N VAL A 53 -0.06 -3.84 1.53
CA VAL A 53 -0.69 -2.54 1.78
C VAL A 53 -0.27 -1.58 0.68
N LEU A 54 -1.25 -1.00 -0.01
CA LEU A 54 -1.04 0.07 -0.99
C LEU A 54 -1.41 1.37 -0.28
N MET A 55 -0.44 2.25 -0.06
CA MET A 55 -0.62 3.39 0.83
C MET A 55 -0.13 4.70 0.22
N ASP A 56 -0.98 5.73 0.24
CA ASP A 56 -0.59 7.08 -0.11
C ASP A 56 0.42 7.61 0.91
N VAL A 57 1.46 8.26 0.43
CA VAL A 57 2.45 8.92 1.29
C VAL A 57 1.81 10.09 2.05
N ASN A 58 0.94 10.84 1.38
CA ASN A 58 0.32 12.05 1.94
C ASN A 58 -1.05 11.74 2.55
N LEU A 59 -1.05 11.36 3.83
CA LEU A 59 -2.27 11.06 4.56
C LEU A 59 -2.49 12.09 5.68
N PRO A 60 -3.75 12.34 6.07
CA PRO A 60 -3.99 13.14 7.27
C PRO A 60 -3.58 12.35 8.52
N GLY A 61 -3.21 13.06 9.58
CA GLY A 61 -2.68 12.43 10.79
C GLY A 61 -1.23 12.00 10.60
N ILE A 62 -0.91 10.77 10.93
CA ILE A 62 0.44 10.26 10.67
C ILE A 62 0.61 10.07 9.15
N SER A 63 1.82 10.35 8.67
CA SER A 63 2.11 10.21 7.23
C SER A 63 2.12 8.74 6.82
N GLY A 64 2.00 8.51 5.49
CA GLY A 64 2.13 7.16 4.96
C GLY A 64 3.50 6.55 5.28
N ILE A 65 4.54 7.37 5.33
CA ILE A 65 5.89 6.90 5.68
C ILE A 65 5.94 6.40 7.12
N ASP A 66 5.35 7.16 8.06
CA ASP A 66 5.29 6.75 9.47
C ASP A 66 4.45 5.50 9.66
N ALA A 67 3.31 5.42 8.97
CA ALA A 67 2.46 4.24 9.02
C ALA A 67 3.18 3.01 8.43
N ALA A 68 3.92 3.19 7.33
CA ALA A 68 4.70 2.11 6.73
C ALA A 68 5.74 1.57 7.70
N ARG A 69 6.39 2.47 8.44
CA ARG A 69 7.39 2.07 9.44
C ARG A 69 6.78 1.17 10.51
N GLU A 70 5.60 1.54 11.00
CA GLU A 70 4.92 0.74 12.02
C GLU A 70 4.39 -0.59 11.46
N LEU A 71 3.81 -0.57 10.26
CA LEU A 71 3.26 -1.77 9.63
C LEU A 71 4.34 -2.81 9.33
N SER A 72 5.52 -2.37 8.94
CA SER A 72 6.62 -3.26 8.56
C SER A 72 7.52 -3.65 9.73
N SER A 73 7.31 -3.08 10.90
CA SER A 73 8.11 -3.37 12.09
C SER A 73 8.08 -4.84 12.51
N PRO A 74 6.92 -5.53 12.56
CA PRO A 74 6.92 -6.97 12.82
C PRO A 74 7.58 -7.76 11.69
N ALA A 75 8.32 -8.81 12.03
CA ALA A 75 8.99 -9.63 11.02
C ALA A 75 8.01 -10.27 10.02
N ASP A 76 6.78 -10.54 10.45
CA ASP A 76 5.72 -11.11 9.62
C ASP A 76 4.71 -10.06 9.15
N GLY A 77 5.09 -8.78 9.20
CA GLY A 77 4.24 -7.69 8.74
C GLY A 77 4.01 -7.72 7.24
N PRO A 78 3.03 -6.96 6.76
CA PRO A 78 2.70 -6.93 5.33
C PRO A 78 3.80 -6.26 4.52
N VAL A 79 3.82 -6.56 3.22
CA VAL A 79 4.59 -5.79 2.25
C VAL A 79 3.89 -4.45 2.09
N VAL A 80 4.62 -3.36 2.20
CA VAL A 80 4.06 -2.00 2.05
C VAL A 80 4.61 -1.37 0.79
N VAL A 81 3.70 -0.90 -0.08
CA VAL A 81 4.05 -0.15 -1.28
C VAL A 81 3.50 1.25 -1.11
N LEU A 82 4.39 2.25 -1.13
CA LEU A 82 4.00 3.65 -1.03
C LEU A 82 3.69 4.22 -2.41
N LEU A 83 2.64 5.01 -2.48
CA LEU A 83 2.19 5.65 -3.72
C LEU A 83 2.16 7.16 -3.51
N SER A 84 2.59 7.91 -4.51
CA SER A 84 2.60 9.37 -4.42
C SER A 84 2.42 10.02 -5.79
N THR A 85 1.86 11.24 -5.78
CA THR A 85 1.80 12.09 -6.97
C THR A 85 3.13 12.75 -7.28
N TYR A 86 4.08 12.70 -6.32
CA TYR A 86 5.40 13.33 -6.46
C TYR A 86 6.46 12.30 -6.82
N ASP A 87 7.61 12.78 -7.28
CA ASP A 87 8.75 11.92 -7.54
C ASP A 87 9.31 11.39 -6.22
N GLU A 88 9.85 10.17 -6.26
CA GLU A 88 10.38 9.51 -5.05
C GLU A 88 11.53 10.29 -4.40
N ASP A 89 12.26 11.09 -5.17
CA ASP A 89 13.36 11.90 -4.66
C ASP A 89 12.93 12.97 -3.65
N GLU A 90 11.63 13.28 -3.60
CA GLU A 90 11.11 14.29 -2.69
C GLU A 90 10.90 13.77 -1.27
N PHE A 91 11.07 12.46 -1.06
CA PHE A 91 10.84 11.83 0.23
C PHE A 91 12.03 10.99 0.66
N GLU A 92 12.31 10.97 1.94
CA GLU A 92 13.29 10.05 2.50
C GLU A 92 12.60 8.74 2.82
N LEU A 93 12.78 7.77 1.95
CA LEU A 93 12.14 6.46 2.09
C LEU A 93 13.03 5.46 2.84
N GLU A 94 14.31 5.77 2.96
CA GLU A 94 15.25 4.88 3.61
C GLU A 94 14.88 4.66 5.07
N GLY A 95 14.82 3.40 5.46
CA GLY A 95 14.50 3.03 6.84
C GLY A 95 13.03 3.06 7.20
N CYS A 96 12.13 3.39 6.27
CA CYS A 96 10.71 3.40 6.60
C CYS A 96 10.06 2.01 6.52
N GLY A 97 10.78 1.03 5.97
CA GLY A 97 10.27 -0.33 5.86
C GLY A 97 9.38 -0.61 4.65
N ALA A 98 9.08 0.40 3.83
CA ALA A 98 8.35 0.17 2.59
C ALA A 98 9.21 -0.63 1.62
N SER A 99 8.60 -1.59 0.96
CA SER A 99 9.30 -2.46 0.01
C SER A 99 9.45 -1.82 -1.37
N ALA A 100 8.58 -0.88 -1.70
CA ALA A 100 8.62 -0.18 -2.99
C ALA A 100 7.93 1.18 -2.89
N TYR A 101 8.24 2.01 -3.84
CA TYR A 101 7.62 3.32 -4.02
C TYR A 101 7.22 3.44 -5.49
N VAL A 102 5.99 3.81 -5.76
CA VAL A 102 5.47 3.92 -7.12
C VAL A 102 4.74 5.24 -7.29
N ALA A 103 5.00 5.93 -8.40
CA ALA A 103 4.23 7.12 -8.74
C ALA A 103 2.80 6.72 -9.08
N LYS A 104 1.82 7.47 -8.58
CA LYS A 104 0.39 7.19 -8.82
C LYS A 104 0.08 7.11 -10.32
N ALA A 105 0.70 7.97 -11.13
CA ALA A 105 0.48 8.00 -12.57
C ALA A 105 0.95 6.73 -13.29
N ALA A 106 1.88 6.00 -12.69
CA ALA A 106 2.45 4.79 -13.28
C ALA A 106 1.81 3.51 -12.74
N PHE A 107 0.85 3.61 -11.84
CA PHE A 107 0.27 2.46 -11.17
C PHE A 107 -0.93 1.90 -11.93
N GLY A 108 -0.95 0.59 -12.10
CA GLY A 108 -2.03 -0.14 -12.75
C GLY A 108 -1.84 -1.64 -12.50
N PRO A 109 -2.70 -2.50 -13.08
CA PRO A 109 -2.61 -3.95 -12.82
C PRO A 109 -1.25 -4.57 -13.14
N ASP A 110 -0.65 -4.19 -14.26
CA ASP A 110 0.67 -4.72 -14.63
C ASP A 110 1.73 -4.31 -13.62
N ARG A 111 1.71 -3.04 -13.22
CA ARG A 111 2.67 -2.52 -12.25
C ARG A 111 2.48 -3.16 -10.88
N LEU A 112 1.25 -3.40 -10.48
CA LEU A 112 0.96 -4.09 -9.22
C LEU A 112 1.58 -5.49 -9.21
N SER A 113 1.39 -6.25 -10.29
CA SER A 113 1.96 -7.59 -10.40
C SER A 113 3.49 -7.56 -10.38
N GLU A 114 4.10 -6.62 -11.10
CA GLU A 114 5.56 -6.46 -11.12
C GLU A 114 6.13 -6.14 -9.75
N VAL A 115 5.53 -5.19 -9.06
CA VAL A 115 5.99 -4.75 -7.74
C VAL A 115 5.87 -5.89 -6.73
N TRP A 116 4.74 -6.59 -6.75
CA TRP A 116 4.54 -7.73 -5.83
C TRP A 116 5.58 -8.82 -6.08
N SER A 117 5.83 -9.16 -7.34
CA SER A 117 6.83 -10.18 -7.68
C SER A 117 8.24 -9.77 -7.24
N ALA A 118 8.58 -8.50 -7.41
CA ALA A 118 9.89 -7.98 -7.03
C ALA A 118 10.09 -7.98 -5.51
N THR A 119 9.03 -7.72 -4.74
CA THR A 119 9.12 -7.58 -3.29
C THR A 119 8.99 -8.89 -2.52
N THR A 120 8.53 -9.95 -3.18
CA THR A 120 8.26 -11.23 -2.51
C THR A 120 9.21 -12.35 -2.92
N ARG A 121 10.28 -12.03 -3.57
CA ARG A 121 11.30 -13.00 -3.95
C ARG A 121 12.13 -13.46 -2.76
#